data_5fa1eaf651cc8ca5bd3fa332f7aaf44c
#
_entry.id   5fa1eaf651cc8ca5bd3fa332f7aaf44c
#
_cell.length_a   1.000
_cell.length_b   1.000
_cell.length_c   1.000
_cell.angle_alpha   90.00
_cell.angle_beta   90.00
_cell.angle_gamma   90.00
#
_symmetry.space_group_name_H-M   'P 1'
#
loop_
_entity.id
_entity.type
_entity.pdbx_description
1 polymer ?
#
loop_
_entity_poly.entity_id
_entity_poly.type
_entity_poly.pdbx_seq_one_letter_code
_entity_poly.pdbx_strand_id
1 'polypeptide(L)'
;MERARPASPAPSETVRVTNPGGSSPFVLTCDHASNFLPAEFGTLGLPVEDLSXXXXRHIAWDPGALPVASRMAEALDATLVETRVSRLVIDCNRPLDAPDLVPPISEATVIPGNSGLSDKQRAARIDLSWRPFHDTIARIIDERLAKGQETRLVSVHSFTPVYKGKNRPWHIGIIHDEDRRLASPLIAALQRLSGVCVGINEPYSPADRVYFTLERHARSRGLACAMIEIRNDEISGESGQRKWADLLTGIFSNLEPEEARGSRQRAVGKSVQSAS
;
A
#
# COMPACT_ATOMS: atom_id res chain seq x y z
N MET A 1 7.41 39.88 9.94
CA MET A 1 7.36 39.27 8.59
C MET A 1 6.89 37.84 8.74
N GLU A 2 5.62 37.63 8.47
CA GLU A 2 5.03 36.29 8.49
C GLU A 2 5.60 35.53 7.29
N ARG A 3 6.34 34.46 7.56
CA ARG A 3 6.85 33.59 6.47
C ARG A 3 5.67 32.93 5.77
N ALA A 4 5.55 33.17 4.49
CA ALA A 4 4.52 32.51 3.68
C ALA A 4 4.59 30.99 3.90
N ARG A 5 3.48 30.38 4.27
CA ARG A 5 3.36 28.92 4.37
C ARG A 5 3.62 28.32 2.98
N PRO A 6 4.45 27.29 2.91
CA PRO A 6 4.62 26.61 1.62
C PRO A 6 3.26 26.09 1.12
N ALA A 7 3.03 26.23 -0.16
CA ALA A 7 1.80 25.76 -0.79
C ALA A 7 1.66 24.24 -0.60
N SER A 8 0.42 23.77 -0.50
CA SER A 8 0.14 22.32 -0.52
C SER A 8 0.72 21.70 -1.80
N PRO A 9 1.24 20.47 -1.72
CA PRO A 9 1.68 19.79 -2.94
C PRO A 9 0.50 19.68 -3.92
N ALA A 10 0.81 19.80 -5.21
CA ALA A 10 -0.17 19.57 -6.26
C ALA A 10 -0.68 18.12 -6.18
N PRO A 11 -1.89 17.82 -6.66
CA PRO A 11 -2.41 16.45 -6.62
C PRO A 11 -1.46 15.40 -7.21
N SER A 12 -0.71 15.77 -8.26
CA SER A 12 0.31 14.88 -8.84
C SER A 12 1.47 14.59 -7.88
N GLU A 13 1.64 15.39 -6.84
CA GLU A 13 2.68 15.22 -5.83
C GLU A 13 2.19 14.41 -4.62
N THR A 14 0.87 14.21 -4.47
CA THR A 14 0.30 13.45 -3.36
C THR A 14 0.14 11.96 -3.68
N VAL A 15 0.29 11.61 -4.97
CA VAL A 15 0.25 10.23 -5.48
C VAL A 15 1.40 10.06 -6.45
N ARG A 16 2.12 8.97 -6.32
CA ARG A 16 3.19 8.63 -7.26
C ARG A 16 2.84 7.33 -7.96
N VAL A 17 3.14 7.28 -9.25
CA VAL A 17 3.06 6.05 -10.05
C VAL A 17 4.47 5.70 -10.50
N THR A 18 4.92 4.52 -10.13
CA THR A 18 6.19 3.96 -10.59
C THR A 18 5.89 2.92 -11.65
N ASN A 19 6.63 2.96 -12.77
CA ASN A 19 6.53 2.02 -13.89
C ASN A 19 5.09 1.93 -14.44
N PRO A 20 4.50 3.04 -14.92
CA PRO A 20 3.11 3.02 -15.39
C PRO A 20 2.85 2.13 -16.61
N GLY A 21 3.91 1.74 -17.32
CA GLY A 21 3.82 0.83 -18.48
C GLY A 21 4.26 -0.59 -18.20
N GLY A 22 4.37 -0.97 -16.93
CA GLY A 22 4.84 -2.30 -16.55
C GLY A 22 4.07 -3.45 -17.20
N SER A 23 4.81 -4.46 -17.65
CA SER A 23 4.24 -5.61 -18.38
C SER A 23 3.65 -6.69 -17.48
N SER A 24 3.96 -6.65 -16.18
CA SER A 24 3.45 -7.60 -15.19
C SER A 24 1.92 -7.62 -15.16
N PRO A 25 1.29 -8.77 -14.94
CA PRO A 25 -0.16 -8.77 -14.66
C PRO A 25 -0.49 -8.14 -13.30
N PHE A 26 0.50 -7.92 -12.45
CA PHE A 26 0.26 -7.34 -11.12
C PHE A 26 0.33 -5.80 -11.16
N VAL A 27 -0.68 -5.17 -10.56
CA VAL A 27 -0.64 -3.76 -10.19
C VAL A 27 -0.54 -3.74 -8.66
N LEU A 28 0.49 -3.07 -8.14
CA LEU A 28 0.72 -2.97 -6.70
C LEU A 28 0.19 -1.63 -6.20
N THR A 29 -0.39 -1.63 -5.00
CA THR A 29 -0.74 -0.38 -4.31
C THR A 29 -0.07 -0.35 -2.93
N CYS A 30 0.28 0.87 -2.49
CA CYS A 30 0.76 1.09 -1.13
C CYS A 30 0.00 2.30 -0.57
N ASP A 31 -1.07 2.01 0.13
CA ASP A 31 -2.07 2.98 0.57
C ASP A 31 -1.55 3.89 1.68
N HIS A 32 -0.59 3.38 2.46
CA HIS A 32 -0.03 4.06 3.64
C HIS A 32 1.50 4.20 3.50
N ALA A 33 1.94 4.64 2.31
CA ALA A 33 3.36 4.65 1.94
C ALA A 33 4.18 5.75 2.63
N SER A 34 3.52 6.76 3.21
CA SER A 34 4.21 7.97 3.65
C SER A 34 3.67 8.49 4.99
N ASN A 35 4.57 9.03 5.80
CA ASN A 35 4.19 9.76 7.03
C ASN A 35 4.20 11.29 6.80
N PHE A 36 4.30 11.75 5.56
CA PHE A 36 4.41 13.18 5.24
C PHE A 36 3.12 13.92 5.60
N LEU A 37 3.28 15.04 6.32
CA LEU A 37 2.19 15.96 6.63
C LEU A 37 2.40 17.25 5.81
N PRO A 38 1.51 17.55 4.85
CA PRO A 38 1.60 18.82 4.13
C PRO A 38 1.54 20.01 5.10
N ALA A 39 2.28 21.07 4.78
CA ALA A 39 2.52 22.20 5.68
C ALA A 39 1.24 22.85 6.21
N GLU A 40 0.17 22.83 5.43
CA GLU A 40 -1.14 23.41 5.83
C GLU A 40 -1.77 22.68 7.01
N PHE A 41 -1.41 21.42 7.26
CA PHE A 41 -1.93 20.67 8.41
C PHE A 41 -1.05 20.82 9.65
N GLY A 42 0.12 21.47 9.49
CA GLY A 42 1.07 21.65 10.60
C GLY A 42 1.42 20.31 11.21
N THR A 43 1.27 20.20 12.53
CA THR A 43 1.51 18.96 13.28
C THR A 43 0.21 18.19 13.54
N LEU A 44 -0.91 18.57 12.94
CA LEU A 44 -2.26 18.10 13.28
C LEU A 44 -2.58 18.31 14.77
N GLY A 45 -1.94 19.31 15.39
CA GLY A 45 -2.09 19.62 16.82
C GLY A 45 -1.34 18.67 17.75
N LEU A 46 -0.54 17.76 17.18
CA LEU A 46 0.30 16.87 17.98
C LEU A 46 1.51 17.64 18.54
N PRO A 47 1.95 17.35 19.77
CA PRO A 47 3.18 17.93 20.29
C PRO A 47 4.37 17.56 19.38
N VAL A 48 5.31 18.49 19.23
CA VAL A 48 6.47 18.29 18.33
C VAL A 48 7.29 17.05 18.75
N GLU A 49 7.38 16.82 20.05
CA GLU A 49 8.04 15.64 20.63
C GLU A 49 7.35 14.32 20.25
N ASP A 50 6.05 14.36 20.05
CA ASP A 50 5.26 13.17 19.65
C ASP A 50 5.34 12.92 18.15
N LEU A 51 5.60 13.96 17.36
CA LEU A 51 5.69 13.82 15.90
C LEU A 51 6.83 12.90 15.47
N SER A 52 7.96 13.02 16.13
CA SER A 52 9.09 12.14 15.86
C SER A 52 8.79 10.68 16.19
N UNK A 53 8.08 10.57 17.13
CA UNK A 53 7.64 9.27 17.52
C UNK A 53 6.47 8.79 16.75
N UNK A 54 5.68 9.67 16.37
CA UNK A 54 4.54 9.31 15.64
C UNK A 54 4.84 9.07 14.20
N UNK A 55 5.59 9.72 13.74
CA UNK A 55 6.00 9.58 12.43
C UNK A 55 6.85 8.40 12.13
N UNK A 56 7.30 8.00 12.96
CA UNK A 56 7.96 6.77 12.98
C UNK A 56 7.07 5.67 13.33
N ARG A 57 6.02 5.99 13.86
CA ARG A 57 5.14 4.95 14.33
C ARG A 57 4.10 4.60 13.26
N HIS A 58 3.63 3.36 13.33
CA HIS A 58 2.63 2.79 12.41
C HIS A 58 1.27 3.52 12.41
N ILE A 59 1.03 4.42 13.33
CA ILE A 59 -0.21 5.21 13.32
C ILE A 59 -0.26 6.21 12.14
N ALA A 60 0.90 6.65 11.66
CA ALA A 60 1.00 7.66 10.59
C ALA A 60 1.17 7.04 9.20
N TRP A 61 1.74 5.84 9.13
CA TRP A 61 2.07 5.14 7.87
C TRP A 61 2.38 3.68 8.16
N ASP A 62 2.72 2.91 7.13
CA ASP A 62 3.10 1.50 7.25
C ASP A 62 4.61 1.36 7.07
N PRO A 63 5.40 1.40 8.19
CA PRO A 63 6.87 1.38 8.08
C PRO A 63 7.37 0.16 7.32
N GLY A 64 8.25 0.39 6.34
CA GLY A 64 8.89 -0.66 5.55
C GLY A 64 8.06 -1.17 4.37
N ALA A 65 6.74 -0.92 4.31
CA ALA A 65 5.89 -1.44 3.25
C ALA A 65 6.30 -0.91 1.87
N LEU A 66 6.48 0.41 1.73
CA LEU A 66 6.83 1.02 0.44
C LEU A 66 8.18 0.51 -0.11
N PRO A 67 9.28 0.44 0.66
CA PRO A 67 10.51 -0.15 0.13
C PRO A 67 10.36 -1.59 -0.38
N VAL A 68 9.55 -2.41 0.29
CA VAL A 68 9.26 -3.78 -0.19
C VAL A 68 8.46 -3.72 -1.50
N ALA A 69 7.37 -2.94 -1.52
CA ALA A 69 6.52 -2.79 -2.72
C ALA A 69 7.33 -2.26 -3.91
N SER A 70 8.23 -1.30 -3.67
CA SER A 70 9.06 -0.71 -4.74
C SER A 70 10.02 -1.73 -5.34
N ARG A 71 10.68 -2.53 -4.50
CA ARG A 71 11.58 -3.60 -4.97
C ARG A 71 10.79 -4.68 -5.73
N MET A 72 9.61 -5.04 -5.25
CA MET A 72 8.72 -5.97 -5.95
C MET A 72 8.31 -5.41 -7.31
N ALA A 73 7.91 -4.14 -7.36
CA ALA A 73 7.50 -3.48 -8.61
C ALA A 73 8.63 -3.51 -9.64
N GLU A 74 9.84 -3.17 -9.22
CA GLU A 74 11.03 -3.20 -10.08
C GLU A 74 11.30 -4.62 -10.59
N ALA A 75 11.34 -5.59 -9.69
CA ALA A 75 11.73 -6.97 -10.05
C ALA A 75 10.66 -7.70 -10.88
N LEU A 76 9.38 -7.37 -10.68
CA LEU A 76 8.26 -7.95 -11.42
C LEU A 76 7.90 -7.19 -12.70
N ASP A 77 8.53 -6.06 -12.96
CA ASP A 77 8.10 -5.11 -14.00
C ASP A 77 6.63 -4.72 -13.81
N ALA A 78 6.24 -4.45 -12.55
CA ALA A 78 4.87 -4.14 -12.18
C ALA A 78 4.66 -2.64 -12.00
N THR A 79 3.44 -2.17 -12.25
CA THR A 79 3.04 -0.81 -11.91
C THR A 79 2.79 -0.72 -10.41
N LEU A 80 3.33 0.32 -9.75
CA LEU A 80 3.07 0.61 -8.33
C LEU A 80 2.43 1.98 -8.20
N VAL A 81 1.33 2.06 -7.45
CA VAL A 81 0.66 3.31 -7.09
C VAL A 81 0.78 3.50 -5.58
N GLU A 82 1.35 4.64 -5.17
CA GLU A 82 1.58 4.93 -3.75
C GLU A 82 1.04 6.29 -3.34
N THR A 83 0.53 6.40 -2.11
CA THR A 83 0.22 7.70 -1.51
C THR A 83 1.50 8.36 -1.02
N ARG A 84 1.52 9.70 -1.03
CA ARG A 84 2.64 10.47 -0.49
C ARG A 84 2.23 11.36 0.70
N VAL A 85 1.05 11.08 1.26
CA VAL A 85 0.48 11.82 2.39
C VAL A 85 0.13 10.82 3.49
N SER A 86 0.41 11.20 4.73
CA SER A 86 0.14 10.37 5.91
C SER A 86 -1.34 10.02 6.04
N ARG A 87 -1.64 8.78 6.45
CA ARG A 87 -3.00 8.34 6.76
C ARG A 87 -3.63 9.14 7.90
N LEU A 88 -2.82 9.87 8.68
CA LEU A 88 -3.37 10.79 9.71
C LEU A 88 -4.09 11.98 9.08
N VAL A 89 -3.71 12.39 7.87
CA VAL A 89 -4.42 13.45 7.14
C VAL A 89 -5.73 12.89 6.58
N ILE A 90 -5.64 11.74 5.90
CA ILE A 90 -6.79 11.00 5.38
C ILE A 90 -6.35 9.57 5.06
N ASP A 91 -7.15 8.59 5.48
CA ASP A 91 -6.84 7.18 5.23
C ASP A 91 -7.42 6.76 3.87
N CYS A 92 -6.54 6.54 2.90
CA CYS A 92 -6.95 6.14 1.55
C CYS A 92 -7.51 4.71 1.49
N ASN A 93 -7.28 3.90 2.53
CA ASN A 93 -7.87 2.56 2.60
C ASN A 93 -9.15 2.54 3.43
N ARG A 94 -9.95 3.63 3.32
CA ARG A 94 -11.26 3.75 3.98
C ARG A 94 -12.29 4.32 3.02
N PRO A 95 -13.56 3.87 3.08
CA PRO A 95 -14.60 4.52 2.30
C PRO A 95 -14.91 5.93 2.84
N LEU A 96 -15.51 6.76 2.00
CA LEU A 96 -15.75 8.17 2.33
C LEU A 96 -16.67 8.37 3.54
N ASP A 97 -17.52 7.43 3.84
CA ASP A 97 -18.45 7.50 4.98
C ASP A 97 -17.88 6.86 6.25
N ALA A 98 -16.65 6.34 6.20
CA ALA A 98 -16.04 5.72 7.37
C ALA A 98 -15.77 6.76 8.47
N PRO A 99 -16.09 6.47 9.73
CA PRO A 99 -15.81 7.40 10.83
C PRO A 99 -14.32 7.58 11.07
N ASP A 100 -13.51 6.62 10.65
CA ASP A 100 -12.05 6.64 10.78
C ASP A 100 -11.33 6.99 9.46
N LEU A 101 -12.06 7.57 8.49
CA LEU A 101 -11.45 8.13 7.26
C LEU A 101 -10.42 9.22 7.62
N VAL A 102 -10.77 10.07 8.57
CA VAL A 102 -9.87 11.07 9.17
C VAL A 102 -9.91 10.80 10.67
N PRO A 103 -8.98 9.98 11.18
CA PRO A 103 -9.13 9.46 12.56
C PRO A 103 -8.85 10.55 13.62
N PRO A 104 -9.82 10.89 14.47
CA PRO A 104 -9.55 11.80 15.59
C PRO A 104 -8.74 11.16 16.71
N ILE A 105 -8.70 9.83 16.71
CA ILE A 105 -7.88 9.04 17.65
C ILE A 105 -7.28 7.87 16.84
N SER A 106 -5.99 7.66 17.01
CA SER A 106 -5.31 6.48 16.42
C SER A 106 -4.62 5.72 17.57
N GLU A 107 -5.06 4.50 17.83
CA GLU A 107 -4.74 3.72 19.03
C GLU A 107 -5.12 4.50 20.31
N ALA A 108 -4.13 5.00 21.04
CA ALA A 108 -4.32 5.80 22.24
C ALA A 108 -3.97 7.27 22.02
N THR A 109 -3.55 7.63 20.80
CA THR A 109 -3.11 8.99 20.47
C THR A 109 -4.28 9.81 19.95
N VAL A 110 -4.61 10.89 20.65
CA VAL A 110 -5.59 11.87 20.18
C VAL A 110 -4.93 12.74 19.11
N ILE A 111 -5.63 12.98 18.00
CA ILE A 111 -5.16 13.82 16.89
C ILE A 111 -6.03 15.09 16.88
N PRO A 112 -5.64 16.15 17.58
CA PRO A 112 -6.53 17.31 17.78
C PRO A 112 -6.98 17.95 16.47
N GLY A 113 -6.10 18.02 15.46
CA GLY A 113 -6.40 18.61 14.16
C GLY A 113 -7.39 17.81 13.30
N ASN A 114 -7.82 16.63 13.81
CA ASN A 114 -8.82 15.80 13.13
C ASN A 114 -10.19 15.87 13.80
N SER A 115 -10.30 16.63 14.89
CA SER A 115 -11.56 16.78 15.61
C SER A 115 -12.34 17.99 15.10
N GLY A 116 -13.67 17.85 14.99
CA GLY A 116 -14.55 18.96 14.65
C GLY A 116 -14.35 19.52 13.24
N LEU A 117 -13.94 18.71 12.29
CA LEU A 117 -13.74 19.17 10.91
C LEU A 117 -15.08 19.58 10.27
N SER A 118 -15.08 20.74 9.62
CA SER A 118 -16.19 21.16 8.75
C SER A 118 -16.19 20.30 7.48
N ASP A 119 -17.33 20.27 6.81
CA ASP A 119 -17.47 19.56 5.51
C ASP A 119 -16.43 20.07 4.50
N LYS A 120 -16.14 21.36 4.50
CA LYS A 120 -15.15 21.97 3.61
C LYS A 120 -13.74 21.44 3.90
N GLN A 121 -13.38 21.34 5.18
CA GLN A 121 -12.07 20.79 5.57
C GLN A 121 -11.95 19.30 5.23
N ARG A 122 -13.03 18.55 5.45
CA ARG A 122 -13.07 17.13 5.08
C ARG A 122 -12.94 16.96 3.56
N ALA A 123 -13.70 17.75 2.78
CA ALA A 123 -13.65 17.72 1.31
C ALA A 123 -12.24 18.04 0.80
N ALA A 124 -11.58 19.05 1.39
CA ALA A 124 -10.22 19.43 0.98
C ALA A 124 -9.23 18.27 1.16
N ARG A 125 -9.35 17.47 2.23
CA ARG A 125 -8.48 16.30 2.44
C ARG A 125 -8.79 15.18 1.44
N ILE A 126 -10.07 14.98 1.12
CA ILE A 126 -10.50 14.01 0.10
C ILE A 126 -9.87 14.38 -1.25
N ASP A 127 -9.96 15.63 -1.63
CA ASP A 127 -9.43 16.14 -2.90
C ASP A 127 -7.90 16.14 -2.93
N LEU A 128 -7.26 16.27 -1.77
CA LEU A 128 -5.80 16.29 -1.67
C LEU A 128 -5.18 14.92 -1.95
N SER A 129 -5.74 13.85 -1.41
CA SER A 129 -5.06 12.54 -1.44
C SER A 129 -5.99 11.39 -1.83
N TRP A 130 -7.14 11.28 -1.18
CA TRP A 130 -8.04 10.13 -1.39
C TRP A 130 -8.50 10.03 -2.85
N ARG A 131 -9.06 11.13 -3.39
CA ARG A 131 -9.58 11.15 -4.76
C ARG A 131 -8.46 10.91 -5.80
N PRO A 132 -7.34 11.64 -5.76
CA PRO A 132 -6.25 11.39 -6.70
C PRO A 132 -5.71 9.95 -6.65
N PHE A 133 -5.62 9.35 -5.47
CA PHE A 133 -5.15 7.97 -5.31
C PHE A 133 -6.10 6.99 -6.00
N HIS A 134 -7.39 7.08 -5.68
CA HIS A 134 -8.37 6.15 -6.23
C HIS A 134 -8.61 6.38 -7.73
N ASP A 135 -8.63 7.63 -8.18
CA ASP A 135 -8.79 7.93 -9.62
C ASP A 135 -7.59 7.41 -10.43
N THR A 136 -6.38 7.50 -9.85
CA THR A 136 -5.17 6.99 -10.50
C THR A 136 -5.23 5.45 -10.65
N ILE A 137 -5.61 4.75 -9.58
CA ILE A 137 -5.75 3.28 -9.62
C ILE A 137 -6.83 2.89 -10.65
N ALA A 138 -7.99 3.54 -10.60
CA ALA A 138 -9.09 3.25 -11.52
C ALA A 138 -8.64 3.42 -12.97
N ARG A 139 -8.02 4.56 -13.29
CA ARG A 139 -7.54 4.85 -14.64
C ARG A 139 -6.54 3.80 -15.13
N ILE A 140 -5.55 3.44 -14.29
CA ILE A 140 -4.54 2.43 -14.66
C ILE A 140 -5.21 1.09 -14.97
N ILE A 141 -6.10 0.64 -14.08
CA ILE A 141 -6.78 -0.64 -14.27
C ILE A 141 -7.65 -0.60 -15.54
N ASP A 142 -8.43 0.45 -15.72
CA ASP A 142 -9.35 0.57 -16.85
C ASP A 142 -8.58 0.64 -18.20
N GLU A 143 -7.43 1.33 -18.23
CA GLU A 143 -6.55 1.38 -19.41
C GLU A 143 -5.96 -0.01 -19.73
N ARG A 144 -5.58 -0.78 -18.71
CA ARG A 144 -5.04 -2.14 -18.90
C ARG A 144 -6.14 -3.08 -19.42
N LEU A 145 -7.32 -3.03 -18.82
CA LEU A 145 -8.46 -3.85 -19.26
C LEU A 145 -8.89 -3.51 -20.68
N ALA A 146 -8.90 -2.23 -21.06
CA ALA A 146 -9.22 -1.80 -22.41
C ALA A 146 -8.23 -2.35 -23.46
N LYS A 147 -6.99 -2.63 -23.04
CA LYS A 147 -5.96 -3.25 -23.89
C LYS A 147 -5.95 -4.79 -23.83
N GLY A 148 -6.88 -5.37 -23.10
CA GLY A 148 -6.92 -6.82 -22.89
C GLY A 148 -5.78 -7.35 -22.02
N GLN A 149 -5.13 -6.49 -21.22
CA GLN A 149 -4.03 -6.90 -20.36
C GLN A 149 -4.56 -7.56 -19.09
N GLU A 150 -4.09 -8.77 -18.82
CA GLU A 150 -4.41 -9.41 -17.54
C GLU A 150 -4.01 -8.49 -16.39
N THR A 151 -4.91 -8.34 -15.41
CA THR A 151 -4.68 -7.44 -14.29
C THR A 151 -5.11 -8.10 -12.99
N ARG A 152 -4.20 -8.09 -12.01
CA ARG A 152 -4.42 -8.59 -10.65
C ARG A 152 -3.94 -7.50 -9.69
N LEU A 153 -4.70 -7.21 -8.66
CA LEU A 153 -4.39 -6.10 -7.74
C LEU A 153 -3.81 -6.63 -6.43
N VAL A 154 -2.69 -6.06 -6.00
CA VAL A 154 -2.03 -6.45 -4.74
C VAL A 154 -1.78 -5.19 -3.91
N SER A 155 -2.34 -5.14 -2.71
CA SER A 155 -2.07 -4.04 -1.78
C SER A 155 -1.00 -4.49 -0.78
N VAL A 156 0.02 -3.64 -0.57
CA VAL A 156 1.16 -3.96 0.30
C VAL A 156 1.14 -3.04 1.52
N HIS A 157 1.06 -3.65 2.69
CA HIS A 157 0.95 -3.00 4.00
C HIS A 157 1.94 -3.56 5.00
N SER A 158 2.01 -2.95 6.17
CA SER A 158 2.73 -3.53 7.31
C SER A 158 2.00 -3.26 8.62
N PHE A 159 2.15 -4.19 9.55
CA PHE A 159 1.49 -4.14 10.85
C PHE A 159 2.51 -4.24 11.99
N THR A 160 2.12 -3.76 13.18
CA THR A 160 2.96 -3.78 14.38
C THR A 160 2.92 -5.16 15.06
N PRO A 161 4.08 -5.65 15.60
CA PRO A 161 4.13 -6.95 16.30
C PRO A 161 3.31 -6.99 17.59
N VAL A 162 3.00 -5.83 18.16
CA VAL A 162 2.16 -5.74 19.36
C VAL A 162 1.08 -4.69 19.11
N TYR A 163 -0.16 -5.02 19.38
CA TYR A 163 -1.28 -4.08 19.23
C TYR A 163 -2.17 -4.15 20.46
N LYS A 164 -2.35 -3.02 21.13
CA LYS A 164 -3.15 -2.91 22.37
C LYS A 164 -2.73 -3.99 23.40
N GLY A 165 -1.42 -4.20 23.57
CA GLY A 165 -0.85 -5.14 24.50
C GLY A 165 -0.91 -6.62 24.07
N LYS A 166 -1.45 -6.92 22.91
CA LYS A 166 -1.54 -8.30 22.39
C LYS A 166 -0.46 -8.55 21.36
N ASN A 167 0.29 -9.63 21.51
CA ASN A 167 1.30 -10.06 20.56
C ASN A 167 0.64 -10.58 19.28
N ARG A 168 1.26 -10.27 18.16
CA ARG A 168 0.87 -10.73 16.82
C ARG A 168 2.00 -11.64 16.30
N PRO A 169 1.82 -12.97 16.35
CA PRO A 169 2.93 -13.89 16.06
C PRO A 169 3.26 -14.03 14.57
N TRP A 170 2.36 -13.60 13.69
CA TRP A 170 2.54 -13.78 12.25
C TRP A 170 3.67 -12.89 11.73
N HIS A 171 4.53 -13.44 10.87
CA HIS A 171 5.56 -12.65 10.17
C HIS A 171 4.92 -11.93 8.98
N ILE A 172 3.91 -12.58 8.38
CA ILE A 172 3.17 -12.04 7.23
C ILE A 172 1.72 -12.49 7.33
N GLY A 173 0.80 -11.59 6.99
CA GLY A 173 -0.63 -11.89 6.84
C GLY A 173 -1.04 -11.75 5.38
N ILE A 174 -1.92 -12.63 4.92
CA ILE A 174 -2.58 -12.50 3.62
C ILE A 174 -4.06 -12.31 3.88
N ILE A 175 -4.54 -11.12 3.52
CA ILE A 175 -5.94 -10.74 3.72
C ILE A 175 -6.66 -10.90 2.39
N HIS A 176 -7.79 -11.56 2.43
CA HIS A 176 -8.62 -11.81 1.25
C HIS A 176 -10.09 -11.92 1.65
N ASP A 177 -10.95 -11.65 0.71
CA ASP A 177 -12.39 -11.87 0.86
C ASP A 177 -12.77 -13.26 0.32
N GLU A 178 -13.93 -13.37 -0.32
CA GLU A 178 -14.41 -14.63 -0.89
C GLU A 178 -13.59 -15.08 -2.12
N ASP A 179 -13.01 -14.10 -2.85
CA ASP A 179 -12.19 -14.41 -4.03
C ASP A 179 -10.77 -14.80 -3.58
N ARG A 180 -10.47 -16.06 -3.72
CA ARG A 180 -9.22 -16.65 -3.28
C ARG A 180 -8.26 -16.98 -4.43
N ARG A 181 -8.59 -16.58 -5.66
CA ARG A 181 -7.81 -16.95 -6.86
C ARG A 181 -6.33 -16.56 -6.74
N LEU A 182 -6.03 -15.41 -6.13
CA LEU A 182 -4.65 -14.98 -5.89
C LEU A 182 -4.18 -15.39 -4.49
N ALA A 183 -5.03 -15.25 -3.48
CA ALA A 183 -4.65 -15.50 -2.08
C ALA A 183 -4.30 -16.98 -1.83
N SER A 184 -5.08 -17.95 -2.36
CA SER A 184 -4.83 -19.36 -2.07
C SER A 184 -3.45 -19.84 -2.51
N PRO A 185 -3.01 -19.61 -3.77
CA PRO A 185 -1.67 -20.06 -4.15
C PRO A 185 -0.56 -19.26 -3.43
N LEU A 186 -0.78 -17.98 -3.11
CA LEU A 186 0.17 -17.18 -2.34
C LEU A 186 0.33 -17.76 -0.92
N ILE A 187 -0.77 -18.03 -0.23
CA ILE A 187 -0.78 -18.65 1.11
C ILE A 187 -0.05 -19.99 1.07
N ALA A 188 -0.39 -20.84 0.09
CA ALA A 188 0.21 -22.16 -0.03
C ALA A 188 1.74 -22.07 -0.25
N ALA A 189 2.21 -21.11 -1.03
CA ALA A 189 3.64 -20.89 -1.25
C ALA A 189 4.34 -20.44 0.04
N LEU A 190 3.74 -19.47 0.75
CA LEU A 190 4.30 -18.95 2.00
C LEU A 190 4.36 -20.01 3.10
N GLN A 191 3.32 -20.86 3.20
CA GLN A 191 3.25 -21.91 4.23
C GLN A 191 4.29 -23.01 4.05
N ARG A 192 4.87 -23.15 2.85
CA ARG A 192 5.96 -24.10 2.61
C ARG A 192 7.32 -23.61 3.11
N LEU A 193 7.42 -22.34 3.50
CA LEU A 193 8.67 -21.75 3.97
C LEU A 193 8.89 -22.07 5.45
N SER A 194 10.00 -22.71 5.76
CA SER A 194 10.35 -22.99 7.16
C SER A 194 10.62 -21.68 7.91
N GLY A 195 10.11 -21.58 9.13
CA GLY A 195 10.34 -20.42 9.99
C GLY A 195 9.47 -19.22 9.67
N VAL A 196 8.52 -19.31 8.73
CA VAL A 196 7.58 -18.22 8.43
C VAL A 196 6.21 -18.56 9.01
N CYS A 197 5.73 -17.72 9.93
CA CYS A 197 4.38 -17.84 10.49
C CYS A 197 3.43 -16.97 9.65
N VAL A 198 2.49 -17.61 8.97
CA VAL A 198 1.57 -16.97 8.02
C VAL A 198 0.19 -16.81 8.65
N GLY A 199 -0.32 -15.59 8.68
CA GLY A 199 -1.70 -15.29 9.08
C GLY A 199 -2.62 -15.35 7.85
N ILE A 200 -3.78 -15.99 8.00
CA ILE A 200 -4.82 -15.99 6.96
C ILE A 200 -5.97 -15.15 7.52
N ASN A 201 -6.20 -13.99 6.92
CA ASN A 201 -7.09 -12.98 7.48
C ASN A 201 -6.68 -12.64 8.93
N GLU A 202 -5.37 -12.52 9.12
CA GLU A 202 -4.72 -12.10 10.37
C GLU A 202 -3.51 -11.23 10.03
N PRO A 203 -3.22 -10.17 10.77
CA PRO A 203 -3.90 -9.73 11.99
C PRO A 203 -5.17 -8.91 11.74
N TYR A 204 -5.60 -8.80 10.52
CA TYR A 204 -6.82 -8.09 10.09
C TYR A 204 -7.60 -8.96 9.11
N SER A 205 -8.87 -8.64 8.95
CA SER A 205 -9.76 -9.30 7.98
C SER A 205 -10.59 -8.23 7.27
N PRO A 206 -11.25 -8.55 6.15
CA PRO A 206 -12.15 -7.58 5.51
C PRO A 206 -13.24 -7.03 6.44
N ALA A 207 -13.67 -7.81 7.45
CA ALA A 207 -14.66 -7.36 8.43
C ALA A 207 -14.16 -6.18 9.29
N ASP A 208 -12.85 -5.96 9.36
CA ASP A 208 -12.23 -4.83 10.07
C ASP A 208 -12.21 -3.56 9.21
N ARG A 209 -12.77 -3.59 8.02
CA ARG A 209 -12.85 -2.49 7.06
C ARG A 209 -11.48 -1.97 6.59
N VAL A 210 -10.50 -2.86 6.55
CA VAL A 210 -9.14 -2.53 6.10
C VAL A 210 -8.90 -2.89 4.63
N TYR A 211 -9.93 -3.38 3.93
CA TYR A 211 -9.81 -3.99 2.60
C TYR A 211 -10.37 -3.10 1.48
N PHE A 212 -10.63 -1.83 1.79
CA PHE A 212 -11.42 -0.94 0.93
C PHE A 212 -10.81 -0.74 -0.46
N THR A 213 -9.51 -0.54 -0.57
CA THR A 213 -8.85 -0.32 -1.87
C THR A 213 -9.09 -1.51 -2.81
N LEU A 214 -8.94 -2.74 -2.30
CA LEU A 214 -9.17 -3.94 -3.10
C LEU A 214 -10.66 -4.14 -3.41
N GLU A 215 -11.52 -3.88 -2.43
CA GLU A 215 -12.97 -3.95 -2.61
C GLU A 215 -13.43 -2.99 -3.71
N ARG A 216 -12.95 -1.75 -3.67
CA ARG A 216 -13.30 -0.70 -4.63
C ARG A 216 -12.79 -0.98 -6.04
N HIS A 217 -11.55 -1.45 -6.17
CA HIS A 217 -10.90 -1.50 -7.49
C HIS A 217 -10.82 -2.91 -8.09
N ALA A 218 -10.63 -3.93 -7.27
CA ALA A 218 -10.52 -5.31 -7.75
C ALA A 218 -11.87 -6.01 -7.74
N ARG A 219 -12.53 -6.08 -6.58
CA ARG A 219 -13.81 -6.79 -6.46
C ARG A 219 -14.85 -6.23 -7.43
N SER A 220 -14.98 -4.91 -7.53
CA SER A 220 -15.96 -4.26 -8.41
C SER A 220 -15.77 -4.61 -9.89
N ARG A 221 -14.55 -5.08 -10.27
CA ARG A 221 -14.19 -5.44 -11.64
C ARG A 221 -13.97 -6.95 -11.84
N GLY A 222 -14.19 -7.75 -10.79
CA GLY A 222 -13.95 -9.20 -10.84
C GLY A 222 -12.49 -9.60 -10.98
N LEU A 223 -11.56 -8.73 -10.57
CA LEU A 223 -10.12 -8.98 -10.65
C LEU A 223 -9.64 -9.79 -9.45
N ALA A 224 -8.74 -10.74 -9.69
CA ALA A 224 -8.07 -11.46 -8.61
C ALA A 224 -7.22 -10.48 -7.79
N CYS A 225 -7.28 -10.59 -6.46
CA CYS A 225 -6.56 -9.66 -5.60
C CYS A 225 -6.17 -10.31 -4.28
N ALA A 226 -5.23 -9.65 -3.58
CA ALA A 226 -4.83 -10.04 -2.22
C ALA A 226 -4.17 -8.84 -1.56
N MET A 227 -4.35 -8.69 -0.25
CA MET A 227 -3.60 -7.73 0.55
C MET A 227 -2.51 -8.47 1.31
N ILE A 228 -1.32 -7.92 1.28
CA ILE A 228 -0.16 -8.40 2.00
C ILE A 228 0.08 -7.48 3.19
N GLU A 229 0.18 -8.07 4.37
CA GLU A 229 0.51 -7.40 5.62
C GLU A 229 1.81 -7.99 6.14
N ILE A 230 2.91 -7.24 6.15
CA ILE A 230 4.20 -7.72 6.66
C ILE A 230 4.41 -7.14 8.05
N ARG A 231 4.83 -7.96 9.02
CA ARG A 231 5.11 -7.43 10.35
C ARG A 231 6.29 -6.47 10.27
N ASN A 232 6.10 -5.24 10.75
CA ASN A 232 7.03 -4.13 10.43
C ASN A 232 8.43 -4.29 11.04
N ASP A 233 8.59 -5.06 12.10
CA ASP A 233 9.92 -5.38 12.64
C ASP A 233 10.73 -6.27 11.69
N GLU A 234 10.05 -7.07 10.84
CA GLU A 234 10.70 -7.89 9.80
C GLU A 234 11.29 -7.02 8.68
N ILE A 235 10.74 -5.82 8.48
CA ILE A 235 11.12 -4.92 7.38
C ILE A 235 11.54 -3.53 7.91
N SER A 236 12.04 -3.48 9.14
CA SER A 236 12.50 -2.23 9.76
C SER A 236 13.79 -1.69 9.16
N GLY A 237 14.58 -2.54 8.50
CA GLY A 237 15.83 -2.16 7.84
C GLY A 237 15.96 -2.76 6.45
N GLU A 238 16.92 -2.23 5.70
CA GLU A 238 17.13 -2.59 4.29
C GLU A 238 17.26 -4.10 4.05
N SER A 239 17.97 -4.80 4.93
CA SER A 239 18.16 -6.26 4.82
C SER A 239 16.86 -7.02 4.86
N GLY A 240 15.97 -6.67 5.82
CA GLY A 240 14.65 -7.29 5.93
C GLY A 240 13.76 -6.94 4.74
N GLN A 241 13.79 -5.67 4.31
CA GLN A 241 13.04 -5.21 3.15
C GLN A 241 13.43 -5.99 1.89
N ARG A 242 14.74 -6.16 1.67
CA ARG A 242 15.26 -6.93 0.54
C ARG A 242 14.84 -8.39 0.63
N LYS A 243 15.05 -9.02 1.80
CA LYS A 243 14.67 -10.41 2.06
C LYS A 243 13.19 -10.67 1.69
N TRP A 244 12.28 -9.82 2.21
CA TRP A 244 10.85 -10.00 1.98
C TRP A 244 10.44 -9.67 0.53
N ALA A 245 11.06 -8.65 -0.07
CA ALA A 245 10.81 -8.32 -1.47
C ALA A 245 11.25 -9.46 -2.41
N ASP A 246 12.46 -10.00 -2.21
CA ASP A 246 12.99 -11.10 -3.03
C ASP A 246 12.12 -12.35 -2.89
N LEU A 247 11.73 -12.66 -1.65
CA LEU A 247 10.87 -13.83 -1.36
C LEU A 247 9.51 -13.68 -2.06
N LEU A 248 8.85 -12.55 -1.88
CA LEU A 248 7.54 -12.30 -2.49
C LEU A 248 7.64 -12.25 -4.02
N THR A 249 8.66 -11.59 -4.56
CA THR A 249 8.91 -11.56 -6.01
C THR A 249 9.03 -12.97 -6.58
N GLY A 250 9.81 -13.84 -5.92
CA GLY A 250 9.94 -15.23 -6.35
C GLY A 250 8.61 -15.98 -6.38
N ILE A 251 7.78 -15.75 -5.36
CA ILE A 251 6.44 -16.37 -5.33
C ILE A 251 5.57 -15.79 -6.46
N PHE A 252 5.50 -14.46 -6.59
CA PHE A 252 4.64 -13.82 -7.59
C PHE A 252 5.05 -14.15 -9.01
N SER A 253 6.35 -14.27 -9.30
CA SER A 253 6.85 -14.70 -10.61
C SER A 253 6.33 -16.09 -10.99
N ASN A 254 6.18 -16.97 -10.00
CA ASN A 254 5.63 -18.30 -10.23
C ASN A 254 4.10 -18.32 -10.37
N LEU A 255 3.44 -17.24 -9.99
CA LEU A 255 1.99 -17.09 -10.15
C LEU A 255 1.62 -16.39 -11.46
N GLU A 256 2.61 -15.89 -12.21
CA GLU A 256 2.35 -15.28 -13.52
C GLU A 256 2.05 -16.37 -14.55
N PRO A 257 1.20 -16.08 -15.54
CA PRO A 257 1.04 -16.98 -16.69
C PRO A 257 2.38 -17.17 -17.43
N GLU A 258 2.59 -18.34 -17.99
CA GLU A 258 3.82 -18.67 -18.72
C GLU A 258 4.12 -17.67 -19.85
N GLU A 259 3.09 -17.19 -20.52
CA GLU A 259 3.21 -16.20 -21.61
C GLU A 259 3.85 -14.89 -21.17
N ALA A 260 3.50 -14.41 -19.99
CA ALA A 260 4.08 -13.19 -19.40
C ALA A 260 5.55 -13.38 -19.02
N ARG A 261 5.89 -14.56 -18.51
CA ARG A 261 7.29 -14.93 -18.16
C ARG A 261 8.21 -14.96 -19.38
N GLY A 262 7.73 -15.56 -20.46
CA GLY A 262 8.49 -15.68 -21.72
C GLY A 262 8.78 -14.32 -22.39
N SER A 263 7.89 -13.38 -22.26
CA SER A 263 8.06 -12.04 -22.82
C SER A 263 9.18 -11.25 -22.12
N ARG A 264 9.28 -11.38 -20.78
CA ARG A 264 10.34 -10.71 -20.01
C ARG A 264 11.74 -11.27 -20.33
N GLN A 265 11.87 -12.57 -20.44
CA GLN A 265 13.16 -13.21 -20.76
C GLN A 265 13.67 -12.74 -22.12
N ARG A 266 12.76 -12.54 -23.09
CA ARG A 266 13.11 -12.04 -24.42
C ARG A 266 13.51 -10.55 -24.41
N ALA A 267 12.89 -9.74 -23.54
CA ALA A 267 13.22 -8.32 -23.41
C ALA A 267 14.61 -8.12 -22.79
N VAL A 268 14.92 -8.90 -21.74
CA VAL A 268 16.23 -8.86 -21.07
C VAL A 268 17.33 -9.35 -22.01
N GLY A 269 17.07 -10.39 -22.81
CA GLY A 269 18.02 -10.90 -23.80
C GLY A 269 18.38 -9.90 -24.90
N LYS A 270 17.42 -9.09 -25.32
CA LYS A 270 17.65 -8.05 -26.34
C LYS A 270 18.48 -6.86 -25.82
N SER A 271 18.30 -6.48 -24.55
CA SER A 271 19.04 -5.35 -23.98
C SER A 271 20.51 -5.68 -23.76
N VAL A 272 20.86 -6.96 -23.55
CA VAL A 272 22.26 -7.39 -23.39
C VAL A 272 22.98 -7.45 -24.76
N GLN A 273 22.26 -7.79 -25.83
CA GLN A 273 22.86 -7.86 -27.18
C GLN A 273 23.06 -6.49 -27.83
N SER A 274 22.35 -5.44 -27.41
CA SER A 274 22.51 -4.10 -27.95
C SER A 274 23.62 -3.28 -27.24
N ALA A 275 24.25 -3.83 -26.20
CA ALA A 275 25.34 -3.20 -25.44
C ALA A 275 26.72 -3.79 -25.74
N SER A 276 26.85 -4.64 -26.80
CA SER A 276 28.12 -5.25 -27.21
C SER A 276 28.72 -4.56 -28.44
#